data_555daa203ba4b6e5d8622f5989ad4e77
#
_entry.id   555daa203ba4b6e5d8622f5989ad4e77
#
_cell.length_a   1.000
_cell.length_b   1.000
_cell.length_c   1.000
_cell.angle_alpha   90.00
_cell.angle_beta   90.00
_cell.angle_gamma   90.00
#
_symmetry.space_group_name_H-M   'P 1'
#
loop_
_entity.id
_entity.type
_entity.pdbx_description
1 polymer ?
#
loop_
_entity_poly.entity_id
_entity_poly.type
_entity_poly.pdbx_seq_one_letter_code
_entity_poly.pdbx_strand_id
1 'polypeptide(L)'
;MKIGYVNCIESGHSLLAHLLENGLKIDYIITLDSEQAIKHKVSGYKDFSTIAQKYNIPIYYPEKFNLKSKQDKLFFEQNKFDILMVFGWQRLIPDDIIKSVNCGCLGAHGSSEPLPKGRGRSPINWSLIEGKDRFILHLFYIDAGVDSGDIIDFYEFDINNWDTCQTIYKKVQICLRKMLLKNMPLIENGTAATTKQNEHDATYYPKRTPEDGKINWSSSTVEIYNLVRAVTHPYPGAFSPVRKIMIWKAVPFDTKIEYGQYNVGEVVEIFEDKTFLVKTADGTLLVTEYDCKTVISVGEKI
;
A
#
# COMPACT_ATOMS: atom_id res chain seq x y z
N MET A 1 10.31 14.21 24.12
CA MET A 1 10.99 14.00 22.81
C MET A 1 10.35 14.91 21.76
N LYS A 2 11.13 15.39 20.78
CA LYS A 2 10.62 16.16 19.64
C LYS A 2 10.34 15.23 18.48
N ILE A 3 9.07 15.14 18.04
CA ILE A 3 8.61 14.17 17.06
C ILE A 3 8.13 14.89 15.78
N GLY A 4 8.73 14.53 14.64
CA GLY A 4 8.28 14.95 13.32
C GLY A 4 7.47 13.85 12.64
N TYR A 5 6.33 14.21 12.03
CA TYR A 5 5.48 13.30 11.27
C TYR A 5 5.59 13.61 9.77
N VAL A 6 6.20 12.72 9.01
CA VAL A 6 6.49 12.88 7.57
C VAL A 6 5.50 12.07 6.75
N ASN A 7 4.56 12.74 6.10
CA ASN A 7 3.49 12.08 5.36
C ASN A 7 2.81 13.03 4.36
N CYS A 8 2.16 12.48 3.32
CA CYS A 8 1.41 13.29 2.35
C CYS A 8 0.16 12.57 1.80
N ILE A 9 -0.26 11.43 2.41
CA ILE A 9 -1.36 10.62 1.90
C ILE A 9 -2.46 10.37 2.93
N GLU A 10 -3.65 10.00 2.45
CA GLU A 10 -4.86 9.82 3.26
C GLU A 10 -4.69 8.79 4.39
N SER A 11 -4.04 7.65 4.11
CA SER A 11 -3.81 6.63 5.14
C SER A 11 -2.95 7.14 6.29
N GLY A 12 -1.95 7.98 5.98
CA GLY A 12 -1.14 8.64 7.00
C GLY A 12 -1.88 9.73 7.76
N HIS A 13 -2.76 10.49 7.10
CA HIS A 13 -3.61 11.45 7.78
C HIS A 13 -4.53 10.75 8.81
N SER A 14 -5.16 9.63 8.43
CA SER A 14 -5.98 8.82 9.33
C SER A 14 -5.18 8.20 10.48
N LEU A 15 -3.93 7.80 10.23
CA LEU A 15 -3.02 7.33 11.27
C LEU A 15 -2.69 8.44 12.26
N LEU A 16 -2.31 9.63 11.76
CA LEU A 16 -1.99 10.78 12.60
C LEU A 16 -3.16 11.18 13.50
N ALA A 17 -4.37 11.25 12.93
CA ALA A 17 -5.58 11.57 13.71
C ALA A 17 -5.76 10.62 14.89
N HIS A 18 -5.64 9.32 14.63
CA HIS A 18 -5.74 8.30 15.67
C HIS A 18 -4.66 8.41 16.75
N LEU A 19 -3.41 8.66 16.37
CA LEU A 19 -2.31 8.81 17.32
C LEU A 19 -2.49 10.03 18.23
N LEU A 20 -2.91 11.17 17.66
CA LEU A 20 -3.20 12.39 18.42
C LEU A 20 -4.39 12.22 19.37
N GLU A 21 -5.46 11.54 18.95
CA GLU A 21 -6.62 11.19 19.77
C GLU A 21 -6.25 10.27 20.94
N ASN A 22 -5.20 9.48 20.80
CA ASN A 22 -4.66 8.60 21.85
C ASN A 22 -3.48 9.22 22.63
N GLY A 23 -3.29 10.54 22.54
CA GLY A 23 -2.39 11.28 23.39
C GLY A 23 -0.93 11.37 22.93
N LEU A 24 -0.58 10.82 21.73
CA LEU A 24 0.76 11.00 21.17
C LEU A 24 0.95 12.47 20.77
N LYS A 25 2.04 13.07 21.21
CA LYS A 25 2.40 14.45 20.85
C LYS A 25 3.25 14.45 19.58
N ILE A 26 2.88 15.30 18.64
CA ILE A 26 3.63 15.55 17.42
C ILE A 26 4.01 17.04 17.39
N ASP A 27 5.28 17.33 17.17
CA ASP A 27 5.81 18.69 17.20
C ASP A 27 5.80 19.38 15.83
N TYR A 28 5.90 18.59 14.76
CA TYR A 28 5.84 19.07 13.38
C TYR A 28 5.17 18.06 12.46
N ILE A 29 4.38 18.56 11.52
CA ILE A 29 3.94 17.80 10.35
C ILE A 29 4.79 18.24 9.16
N ILE A 30 5.45 17.31 8.49
CA ILE A 30 6.20 17.52 7.26
C ILE A 30 5.38 16.91 6.12
N THR A 31 4.83 17.74 5.24
CA THR A 31 3.91 17.30 4.20
C THR A 31 4.05 18.14 2.92
N LEU A 32 3.38 17.73 1.85
CA LEU A 32 3.32 18.49 0.61
C LEU A 32 2.09 19.41 0.62
N ASP A 33 2.19 20.54 -0.05
CA ASP A 33 1.01 21.31 -0.44
C ASP A 33 0.32 20.71 -1.67
N SER A 34 -0.84 21.25 -2.04
CA SER A 34 -1.64 20.76 -3.16
C SER A 34 -0.93 20.92 -4.52
N GLU A 35 -0.16 22.00 -4.71
CA GLU A 35 0.56 22.25 -5.95
C GLU A 35 1.68 21.25 -6.17
N GLN A 36 2.46 20.99 -5.11
CA GLN A 36 3.50 19.94 -5.10
C GLN A 36 2.91 18.55 -5.33
N ALA A 37 1.79 18.25 -4.70
CA ALA A 37 1.11 16.96 -4.85
C ALA A 37 0.64 16.73 -6.30
N ILE A 38 0.06 17.73 -6.94
CA ILE A 38 -0.35 17.68 -8.36
C ILE A 38 0.90 17.54 -9.26
N LYS A 39 1.92 18.39 -9.07
CA LYS A 39 3.17 18.37 -9.83
C LYS A 39 3.84 17.00 -9.79
N HIS A 40 3.85 16.34 -8.64
CA HIS A 40 4.49 15.05 -8.45
C HIS A 40 3.56 13.84 -8.64
N LYS A 41 2.29 14.08 -9.00
CA LYS A 41 1.25 13.04 -9.20
C LYS A 41 1.17 12.10 -8.01
N VAL A 42 1.09 12.67 -6.79
CA VAL A 42 1.06 11.89 -5.55
C VAL A 42 -0.26 11.14 -5.45
N SER A 43 -0.19 9.82 -5.51
CA SER A 43 -1.38 8.96 -5.35
C SER A 43 -1.86 8.98 -3.90
N GLY A 44 -3.17 9.20 -3.72
CA GLY A 44 -3.79 9.24 -2.38
C GLY A 44 -3.43 10.48 -1.56
N TYR A 45 -2.99 11.57 -2.20
CA TYR A 45 -2.70 12.83 -1.50
C TYR A 45 -3.84 13.27 -0.58
N LYS A 46 -3.47 13.78 0.58
CA LYS A 46 -4.38 14.40 1.55
C LYS A 46 -3.75 15.66 2.10
N ASP A 47 -4.54 16.72 2.21
CA ASP A 47 -4.14 17.94 2.91
C ASP A 47 -4.18 17.72 4.44
N PHE A 48 -3.11 18.14 5.11
CA PHE A 48 -2.93 18.03 6.56
C PHE A 48 -3.25 19.34 7.30
N SER A 49 -3.61 20.41 6.63
CA SER A 49 -3.83 21.74 7.23
C SER A 49 -4.91 21.72 8.31
N THR A 50 -6.03 21.05 8.06
CA THR A 50 -7.16 20.99 9.00
C THR A 50 -6.79 20.28 10.30
N ILE A 51 -6.07 19.14 10.23
CA ILE A 51 -5.64 18.41 11.42
C ILE A 51 -4.55 19.17 12.17
N ALA A 52 -3.64 19.81 11.45
CA ALA A 52 -2.59 20.64 12.04
C ALA A 52 -3.18 21.81 12.82
N GLN A 53 -4.16 22.50 12.25
CA GLN A 53 -4.89 23.58 12.93
C GLN A 53 -5.64 23.08 14.17
N LYS A 54 -6.37 21.97 14.07
CA LYS A 54 -7.12 21.38 15.18
C LYS A 54 -6.26 21.10 16.40
N TYR A 55 -5.02 20.64 16.19
CA TYR A 55 -4.09 20.26 17.26
C TYR A 55 -2.96 21.26 17.50
N ASN A 56 -3.00 22.43 16.83
CA ASN A 56 -1.99 23.49 16.90
C ASN A 56 -0.56 22.99 16.62
N ILE A 57 -0.42 22.17 15.58
CA ILE A 57 0.86 21.59 15.15
C ILE A 57 1.38 22.38 13.93
N PRO A 58 2.61 22.91 13.95
CA PRO A 58 3.20 23.59 12.81
C PRO A 58 3.41 22.63 11.63
N ILE A 59 3.19 23.12 10.41
CA ILE A 59 3.48 22.40 9.18
C ILE A 59 4.76 22.94 8.55
N TYR A 60 5.60 22.03 8.07
CA TYR A 60 6.68 22.33 7.16
C TYR A 60 6.37 21.75 5.77
N TYR A 61 6.38 22.60 4.76
CA TYR A 61 6.27 22.21 3.35
C TYR A 61 7.68 22.22 2.74
N PRO A 62 8.26 21.04 2.41
CA PRO A 62 9.60 20.96 1.85
C PRO A 62 9.70 21.66 0.50
N GLU A 63 10.83 22.28 0.23
CA GLU A 63 11.13 22.85 -1.08
C GLU A 63 11.17 21.76 -2.17
N LYS A 64 11.70 20.58 -1.82
CA LYS A 64 11.75 19.42 -2.72
C LYS A 64 11.15 18.17 -2.09
N PHE A 65 10.31 17.45 -2.82
CA PHE A 65 9.70 16.21 -2.37
C PHE A 65 10.71 15.15 -1.91
N ASN A 66 11.93 15.17 -2.43
CA ASN A 66 13.00 14.25 -2.02
C ASN A 66 13.82 14.75 -0.83
N LEU A 67 13.46 15.89 -0.22
CA LEU A 67 14.11 16.51 0.94
C LEU A 67 15.61 16.80 0.74
N LYS A 68 16.07 17.01 -0.51
CA LYS A 68 17.49 17.21 -0.84
C LYS A 68 17.88 18.66 -1.06
N SER A 69 16.97 19.63 -0.87
CA SER A 69 17.32 21.04 -0.99
C SER A 69 18.17 21.49 0.20
N LYS A 70 18.89 22.59 0.03
CA LYS A 70 19.65 23.18 1.13
C LYS A 70 18.73 23.64 2.26
N GLN A 71 17.57 24.18 1.92
CA GLN A 71 16.57 24.64 2.89
C GLN A 71 15.97 23.49 3.67
N ASP A 72 15.64 22.36 2.99
CA ASP A 72 15.11 21.17 3.66
C ASP A 72 16.10 20.62 4.68
N LYS A 73 17.37 20.45 4.29
CA LYS A 73 18.42 19.97 5.19
C LYS A 73 18.59 20.88 6.40
N LEU A 74 18.65 22.19 6.18
CA LEU A 74 18.76 23.18 7.25
C LEU A 74 17.57 23.11 8.21
N PHE A 75 16.34 22.88 7.72
CA PHE A 75 15.16 22.67 8.56
C PHE A 75 15.34 21.49 9.53
N PHE A 76 15.78 20.33 9.04
CA PHE A 76 16.00 19.17 9.90
C PHE A 76 17.16 19.37 10.88
N GLU A 77 18.26 19.98 10.44
CA GLU A 77 19.42 20.30 11.30
C GLU A 77 19.05 21.26 12.46
N GLN A 78 18.25 22.28 12.17
CA GLN A 78 17.82 23.27 13.17
C GLN A 78 16.79 22.70 14.15
N ASN A 79 15.91 21.84 13.69
CA ASN A 79 14.84 21.31 14.51
C ASN A 79 15.27 20.18 15.43
N LYS A 80 16.37 19.45 15.13
CA LYS A 80 16.93 18.37 15.96
C LYS A 80 15.85 17.43 16.48
N PHE A 81 15.17 16.76 15.57
CA PHE A 81 14.15 15.79 15.94
C PHE A 81 14.75 14.61 16.70
N ASP A 82 14.04 14.11 17.70
CA ASP A 82 14.38 12.86 18.35
C ASP A 82 13.87 11.68 17.53
N ILE A 83 12.66 11.80 16.97
CA ILE A 83 12.05 10.77 16.10
C ILE A 83 11.44 11.44 14.86
N LEU A 84 11.62 10.81 13.71
CA LEU A 84 10.79 11.04 12.52
C LEU A 84 9.91 9.84 12.26
N MET A 85 8.60 10.03 12.21
CA MET A 85 7.62 9.01 11.87
C MET A 85 7.28 9.13 10.38
N VAL A 86 7.73 8.15 9.56
CA VAL A 86 7.63 8.19 8.09
C VAL A 86 6.71 7.10 7.58
N PHE A 87 5.40 7.40 7.48
CA PHE A 87 4.38 6.41 7.12
C PHE A 87 3.54 6.88 5.91
N GLY A 88 4.13 6.87 4.71
CA GLY A 88 3.47 7.27 3.48
C GLY A 88 4.16 8.41 2.74
N TRP A 89 5.42 8.60 2.99
CA TRP A 89 6.29 9.46 2.19
C TRP A 89 6.85 8.67 1.00
N GLN A 90 6.38 8.95 -0.20
CA GLN A 90 6.68 8.13 -1.39
C GLN A 90 8.10 8.37 -1.97
N ARG A 91 9.06 8.76 -1.14
CA ARG A 91 10.48 8.98 -1.46
C ARG A 91 11.34 8.46 -0.32
N LEU A 92 12.57 8.08 -0.64
CA LEU A 92 13.57 7.76 0.37
C LEU A 92 13.93 9.04 1.17
N ILE A 93 14.11 8.89 2.46
CA ILE A 93 14.64 9.95 3.32
C ILE A 93 16.16 10.01 3.09
N PRO A 94 16.72 11.21 2.84
CA PRO A 94 18.17 11.35 2.68
C PRO A 94 18.96 10.90 3.91
N ASP A 95 20.10 10.27 3.69
CA ASP A 95 20.97 9.71 4.72
C ASP A 95 21.44 10.76 5.74
N ASP A 96 21.72 11.98 5.30
CA ASP A 96 22.07 13.10 6.18
C ASP A 96 20.93 13.51 7.11
N ILE A 97 19.67 13.43 6.65
CA ILE A 97 18.49 13.65 7.52
C ILE A 97 18.35 12.48 8.50
N ILE A 98 18.45 11.23 8.04
CA ILE A 98 18.37 10.06 8.94
C ILE A 98 19.39 10.19 10.08
N LYS A 99 20.63 10.54 9.76
CA LYS A 99 21.73 10.71 10.72
C LYS A 99 21.57 11.93 11.64
N SER A 100 20.75 12.90 11.27
CA SER A 100 20.46 14.08 12.10
C SER A 100 19.41 13.84 13.19
N VAL A 101 18.73 12.69 13.17
CA VAL A 101 17.65 12.33 14.10
C VAL A 101 18.23 11.53 15.27
N ASN A 102 17.99 11.98 16.51
CA ASN A 102 18.66 11.44 17.68
C ASN A 102 18.35 9.96 17.98
N CYS A 103 17.05 9.58 17.95
CA CYS A 103 16.61 8.22 18.26
C CYS A 103 16.23 7.42 17.01
N GLY A 104 16.16 8.08 15.83
CA GLY A 104 15.98 7.44 14.54
C GLY A 104 14.68 7.75 13.83
N CYS A 105 14.59 7.28 12.60
CA CYS A 105 13.43 7.41 11.74
C CYS A 105 12.63 6.10 11.75
N LEU A 106 11.32 6.16 12.00
CA LEU A 106 10.44 5.00 12.02
C LEU A 106 9.76 4.83 10.67
N GLY A 107 9.81 3.61 10.14
CA GLY A 107 9.10 3.19 8.95
C GLY A 107 8.26 1.96 9.20
N ALA A 108 7.36 1.65 8.26
CA ALA A 108 6.62 0.40 8.26
C ALA A 108 6.63 -0.21 6.85
N HIS A 109 6.87 -1.49 6.80
CA HIS A 109 6.80 -2.30 5.59
C HIS A 109 6.22 -3.67 5.90
N GLY A 110 5.51 -4.26 4.96
CA GLY A 110 4.98 -5.59 5.16
C GLY A 110 4.97 -6.41 3.87
N SER A 111 5.00 -7.72 4.04
CA SER A 111 4.84 -8.69 2.97
C SER A 111 4.26 -9.99 3.51
N SER A 112 4.06 -10.99 2.67
CA SER A 112 3.62 -12.32 3.10
C SER A 112 4.70 -13.12 3.82
N GLU A 113 5.95 -12.67 3.75
CA GLU A 113 7.10 -13.28 4.41
C GLU A 113 7.72 -12.29 5.41
N PRO A 114 8.36 -12.78 6.48
CA PRO A 114 9.06 -11.88 7.40
C PRO A 114 10.23 -11.19 6.71
N LEU A 115 10.46 -9.91 7.05
CA LEU A 115 11.67 -9.21 6.61
C LEU A 115 12.94 -10.02 7.00
N PRO A 116 13.92 -10.07 6.11
CA PRO A 116 14.18 -9.21 4.94
C PRO A 116 13.54 -9.66 3.63
N LYS A 117 12.65 -10.63 3.63
CA LYS A 117 11.96 -11.06 2.41
C LYS A 117 10.81 -10.11 2.05
N GLY A 118 10.61 -9.89 0.75
CA GLY A 118 9.51 -9.08 0.23
C GLY A 118 9.66 -7.57 0.43
N ARG A 119 10.89 -7.05 0.56
CA ARG A 119 11.17 -5.61 0.52
C ARG A 119 10.74 -4.99 -0.81
N GLY A 120 10.70 -3.67 -0.91
CA GLY A 120 10.49 -2.94 -2.15
C GLY A 120 9.07 -2.46 -2.36
N ARG A 121 8.49 -2.68 -3.55
CA ARG A 121 7.27 -1.97 -3.99
C ARG A 121 6.05 -2.87 -4.06
N SER A 122 4.88 -2.28 -3.71
CA SER A 122 3.56 -2.92 -3.90
C SER A 122 3.38 -4.28 -3.18
N PRO A 123 3.87 -4.47 -1.96
CA PRO A 123 3.86 -5.79 -1.31
C PRO A 123 2.45 -6.35 -1.09
N ILE A 124 1.45 -5.49 -0.81
CA ILE A 124 0.05 -5.88 -0.67
C ILE A 124 -0.49 -6.49 -1.97
N ASN A 125 -0.22 -5.81 -3.12
CA ASN A 125 -0.68 -6.32 -4.40
C ASN A 125 -0.01 -7.65 -4.73
N TRP A 126 1.30 -7.77 -4.51
CA TRP A 126 2.02 -9.01 -4.75
C TRP A 126 1.51 -10.15 -3.88
N SER A 127 1.27 -9.92 -2.59
CA SER A 127 0.73 -10.95 -1.69
C SER A 127 -0.63 -11.47 -2.14
N LEU A 128 -1.52 -10.57 -2.63
CA LEU A 128 -2.81 -10.97 -3.16
C LEU A 128 -2.70 -11.71 -4.50
N ILE A 129 -1.89 -11.23 -5.44
CA ILE A 129 -1.68 -11.85 -6.76
C ILE A 129 -1.10 -13.26 -6.61
N GLU A 130 -0.14 -13.44 -5.69
CA GLU A 130 0.48 -14.72 -5.41
C GLU A 130 -0.41 -15.66 -4.56
N GLY A 131 -1.62 -15.22 -4.19
CA GLY A 131 -2.56 -16.03 -3.41
C GLY A 131 -2.05 -16.39 -2.01
N LYS A 132 -1.28 -15.50 -1.39
CA LYS A 132 -0.78 -15.73 -0.02
C LYS A 132 -1.92 -15.65 0.98
N ASP A 133 -1.77 -16.36 2.09
CA ASP A 133 -2.76 -16.51 3.15
C ASP A 133 -2.49 -15.64 4.38
N ARG A 134 -1.32 -14.98 4.45
CA ARG A 134 -0.93 -14.09 5.55
C ARG A 134 -0.21 -12.85 5.06
N PHE A 135 -0.19 -11.84 5.93
CA PHE A 135 0.59 -10.62 5.76
C PHE A 135 1.25 -10.24 7.08
N ILE A 136 2.53 -9.93 7.06
CA ILE A 136 3.32 -9.55 8.22
C ILE A 136 3.75 -8.11 8.04
N LEU A 137 3.21 -7.22 8.86
CA LEU A 137 3.58 -5.81 8.91
C LEU A 137 4.70 -5.60 9.93
N HIS A 138 5.80 -5.00 9.53
CA HIS A 138 6.92 -4.67 10.41
C HIS A 138 7.00 -3.17 10.67
N LEU A 139 7.28 -2.80 11.91
CA LEU A 139 7.74 -1.49 12.33
C LEU A 139 9.26 -1.57 12.50
N PHE A 140 10.01 -0.67 11.88
CA PHE A 140 11.46 -0.74 11.87
C PHE A 140 12.10 0.66 11.84
N TYR A 141 13.39 0.75 12.19
CA TYR A 141 14.16 1.96 11.98
C TYR A 141 14.58 2.07 10.51
N ILE A 142 14.33 3.22 9.90
CA ILE A 142 14.77 3.50 8.52
C ILE A 142 16.27 3.75 8.53
N ASP A 143 16.96 3.08 7.64
CA ASP A 143 18.36 3.28 7.30
C ASP A 143 18.54 3.78 5.86
N ALA A 144 19.76 3.80 5.33
CA ALA A 144 20.06 4.23 3.98
C ALA A 144 19.59 3.24 2.90
N GLY A 145 19.28 2.00 3.27
CA GLY A 145 18.81 0.95 2.36
C GLY A 145 17.30 0.99 2.13
N VAL A 146 16.79 0.03 1.38
CA VAL A 146 15.35 -0.13 1.14
C VAL A 146 14.80 -1.15 2.12
N ASP A 147 14.00 -0.69 3.08
CA ASP A 147 13.33 -1.50 4.10
C ASP A 147 14.30 -2.42 4.89
N SER A 148 15.56 -1.98 5.09
CA SER A 148 16.68 -2.80 5.58
C SER A 148 17.03 -2.59 7.06
N GLY A 149 16.50 -1.56 7.69
CA GLY A 149 16.84 -1.22 9.05
C GLY A 149 16.32 -2.20 10.11
N ASP A 150 16.78 -2.02 11.34
CA ASP A 150 16.51 -2.92 12.46
C ASP A 150 15.00 -2.95 12.80
N ILE A 151 14.43 -4.15 12.89
CA ILE A 151 13.00 -4.37 13.19
C ILE A 151 12.75 -4.14 14.68
N ILE A 152 11.76 -3.31 14.99
CA ILE A 152 11.30 -3.01 16.35
C ILE A 152 10.19 -3.97 16.78
N ASP A 153 9.20 -4.18 15.90
CA ASP A 153 8.02 -4.99 16.18
C ASP A 153 7.41 -5.49 14.86
N PHE A 154 6.55 -6.49 14.95
CA PHE A 154 5.76 -6.94 13.81
C PHE A 154 4.35 -7.34 14.23
N TYR A 155 3.45 -7.35 13.27
CA TYR A 155 2.08 -7.83 13.44
C TYR A 155 1.68 -8.68 12.24
N GLU A 156 1.32 -9.93 12.49
CA GLU A 156 0.83 -10.86 11.48
C GLU A 156 -0.71 -10.86 11.46
N PHE A 157 -1.30 -10.92 10.27
CA PHE A 157 -2.73 -11.09 10.07
C PHE A 157 -3.04 -11.88 8.80
N ASP A 158 -4.22 -12.52 8.76
CA ASP A 158 -4.63 -13.34 7.63
C ASP A 158 -5.00 -12.52 6.40
N ILE A 159 -4.67 -13.07 5.22
CA ILE A 159 -5.25 -12.70 3.92
C ILE A 159 -6.32 -13.74 3.59
N ASN A 160 -7.58 -13.34 3.67
CA ASN A 160 -8.71 -14.22 3.36
C ASN A 160 -9.07 -14.20 1.87
N ASN A 161 -9.82 -15.20 1.43
CA ASN A 161 -10.26 -15.28 0.04
C ASN A 161 -11.16 -14.10 -0.40
N TRP A 162 -11.82 -13.43 0.54
CA TRP A 162 -12.66 -12.24 0.29
C TRP A 162 -11.93 -10.90 0.47
N ASP A 163 -10.64 -10.92 0.85
CA ASP A 163 -9.87 -9.68 0.98
C ASP A 163 -9.53 -9.09 -0.39
N THR A 164 -9.59 -7.78 -0.44
CA THR A 164 -9.08 -6.95 -1.56
C THR A 164 -7.90 -6.11 -1.06
N CYS A 165 -7.20 -5.45 -1.97
CA CYS A 165 -6.15 -4.50 -1.56
C CYS A 165 -6.68 -3.44 -0.57
N GLN A 166 -7.94 -3.01 -0.70
CA GLN A 166 -8.56 -2.03 0.21
C GLN A 166 -8.72 -2.59 1.63
N THR A 167 -9.18 -3.84 1.78
CA THR A 167 -9.36 -4.46 3.10
C THR A 167 -8.01 -4.72 3.77
N ILE A 168 -6.99 -5.12 3.00
CA ILE A 168 -5.62 -5.27 3.52
C ILE A 168 -5.06 -3.93 3.99
N TYR A 169 -5.25 -2.83 3.26
CA TYR A 169 -4.86 -1.50 3.74
C TYR A 169 -5.52 -1.14 5.07
N LYS A 170 -6.80 -1.47 5.27
CA LYS A 170 -7.48 -1.24 6.56
C LYS A 170 -6.87 -2.08 7.69
N LYS A 171 -6.55 -3.36 7.42
CA LYS A 171 -5.85 -4.22 8.39
C LYS A 171 -4.47 -3.66 8.74
N VAL A 172 -3.69 -3.23 7.75
CA VAL A 172 -2.39 -2.57 7.94
C VAL A 172 -2.51 -1.33 8.85
N GLN A 173 -3.51 -0.48 8.62
CA GLN A 173 -3.74 0.70 9.46
C GLN A 173 -4.03 0.32 10.92
N ILE A 174 -4.88 -0.69 11.16
CA ILE A 174 -5.21 -1.16 12.52
C ILE A 174 -3.95 -1.69 13.21
N CYS A 175 -3.18 -2.53 12.52
CA CYS A 175 -1.97 -3.12 13.07
C CYS A 175 -0.90 -2.08 13.37
N LEU A 176 -0.68 -1.13 12.45
CA LEU A 176 0.29 -0.05 12.63
C LEU A 176 -0.06 0.86 13.83
N ARG A 177 -1.34 1.22 13.99
CA ARG A 177 -1.82 1.97 15.16
C ARG A 177 -1.49 1.25 16.47
N LYS A 178 -1.79 -0.06 16.54
CA LYS A 178 -1.49 -0.88 17.73
C LYS A 178 0.01 -0.96 18.01
N MET A 179 0.83 -1.20 16.98
CA MET A 179 2.29 -1.28 17.15
C MET A 179 2.88 0.05 17.60
N LEU A 180 2.45 1.18 17.04
CA LEU A 180 2.95 2.50 17.42
C LEU A 180 2.56 2.84 18.86
N LEU A 181 1.30 2.68 19.26
CA LEU A 181 0.88 2.95 20.63
C LEU A 181 1.60 2.06 21.66
N LYS A 182 1.90 0.81 21.31
CA LYS A 182 2.67 -0.12 22.15
C LYS A 182 4.14 0.28 22.28
N ASN A 183 4.77 0.64 21.14
CA ASN A 183 6.23 0.76 21.09
C ASN A 183 6.75 2.20 21.32
N MET A 184 5.93 3.24 21.09
CA MET A 184 6.38 4.62 21.31
C MET A 184 6.90 4.87 22.73
N PRO A 185 6.25 4.43 23.83
CA PRO A 185 6.81 4.59 25.18
C PRO A 185 8.15 3.87 25.37
N LEU A 186 8.35 2.71 24.73
CA LEU A 186 9.61 1.95 24.81
C LEU A 186 10.74 2.67 24.05
N ILE A 187 10.42 3.23 22.89
CA ILE A 187 11.35 4.02 22.08
C ILE A 187 11.73 5.30 22.82
N GLU A 188 10.77 5.99 23.42
CA GLU A 188 11.00 7.21 24.20
C GLU A 188 11.91 6.98 25.40
N ASN A 189 11.80 5.82 26.04
CA ASN A 189 12.63 5.45 27.20
C ASN A 189 13.94 4.76 26.79
N GLY A 190 14.21 4.56 25.48
CA GLY A 190 15.41 3.88 24.99
C GLY A 190 15.47 2.39 25.34
N THR A 191 14.30 1.76 25.60
CA THR A 191 14.18 0.34 25.99
C THR A 191 13.57 -0.55 24.90
N ALA A 192 13.26 0.01 23.74
CA ALA A 192 12.78 -0.76 22.61
C ALA A 192 13.85 -1.76 22.13
N ALA A 193 13.51 -3.05 22.18
CA ALA A 193 14.36 -4.07 21.60
C ALA A 193 14.29 -4.03 20.07
N THR A 194 15.40 -4.36 19.41
CA THR A 194 15.45 -4.45 17.95
C THR A 194 16.08 -5.76 17.49
N THR A 195 15.68 -6.17 16.29
CA THR A 195 16.23 -7.35 15.62
C THR A 195 16.82 -6.93 14.27
N LYS A 196 18.10 -7.27 14.05
CA LYS A 196 18.78 -7.03 12.77
C LYS A 196 18.25 -7.93 11.69
N GLN A 197 18.15 -7.39 10.48
CA GLN A 197 17.81 -8.17 9.30
C GLN A 197 19.05 -8.86 8.73
N ASN A 198 18.90 -10.11 8.24
CA ASN A 198 19.97 -10.81 7.55
C ASN A 198 19.94 -10.47 6.06
N GLU A 199 20.85 -9.64 5.59
CA GLU A 199 20.90 -9.17 4.18
C GLU A 199 21.02 -10.30 3.15
N HIS A 200 21.60 -11.45 3.51
CA HIS A 200 21.74 -12.61 2.60
C HIS A 200 20.39 -13.22 2.20
N ASP A 201 19.34 -13.03 3.04
CA ASP A 201 18.01 -13.58 2.80
C ASP A 201 17.07 -12.56 2.13
N ALA A 202 17.57 -11.36 1.80
CA ALA A 202 16.74 -10.29 1.27
C ALA A 202 16.20 -10.61 -0.12
N THR A 203 14.89 -10.40 -0.30
CA THR A 203 14.21 -10.43 -1.59
C THR A 203 13.44 -9.14 -1.82
N TYR A 204 13.21 -8.78 -3.10
CA TYR A 204 12.62 -7.50 -3.45
C TYR A 204 11.49 -7.65 -4.45
N TYR A 205 10.36 -7.07 -4.16
CA TYR A 205 9.27 -6.92 -5.13
C TYR A 205 9.51 -5.71 -6.05
N PRO A 206 9.32 -5.87 -7.36
CA PRO A 206 9.41 -4.78 -8.32
C PRO A 206 8.23 -3.83 -8.21
N LYS A 207 8.42 -2.59 -8.71
CA LYS A 207 7.34 -1.63 -8.89
C LYS A 207 6.37 -2.13 -9.96
N ARG A 208 5.08 -2.11 -9.67
CA ARG A 208 4.02 -2.38 -10.65
C ARG A 208 3.68 -1.15 -11.50
N THR A 209 3.25 -1.41 -12.71
CA THR A 209 2.72 -0.44 -13.66
C THR A 209 1.26 -0.76 -13.99
N PRO A 210 0.49 0.13 -14.62
CA PRO A 210 -0.87 -0.18 -15.07
C PRO A 210 -0.93 -1.40 -16.00
N GLU A 211 0.09 -1.62 -16.83
CA GLU A 211 0.17 -2.76 -17.77
C GLU A 211 0.22 -4.12 -17.05
N ASP A 212 0.72 -4.15 -15.82
CA ASP A 212 0.71 -5.36 -15.00
C ASP A 212 -0.70 -5.78 -14.53
N GLY A 213 -1.71 -4.95 -14.79
CA GLY A 213 -3.12 -5.27 -14.58
C GLY A 213 -3.78 -6.04 -15.74
N LYS A 214 -3.03 -6.37 -16.80
CA LYS A 214 -3.53 -7.13 -17.95
C LYS A 214 -3.94 -8.55 -17.54
N ILE A 215 -5.19 -8.91 -17.84
CA ILE A 215 -5.71 -10.24 -17.57
C ILE A 215 -5.22 -11.22 -18.64
N ASN A 216 -4.66 -12.35 -18.17
CA ASN A 216 -4.43 -13.53 -18.98
C ASN A 216 -5.59 -14.53 -18.75
N TRP A 217 -6.53 -14.58 -19.64
CA TRP A 217 -7.69 -15.47 -19.50
C TRP A 217 -7.32 -16.97 -19.50
N SER A 218 -6.13 -17.35 -19.99
CA SER A 218 -5.62 -18.71 -19.91
C SER A 218 -5.07 -19.10 -18.54
N SER A 219 -5.05 -18.17 -17.58
CA SER A 219 -4.77 -18.49 -16.17
C SER A 219 -5.99 -19.14 -15.52
N SER A 220 -5.77 -19.75 -14.36
CA SER A 220 -6.86 -20.30 -13.56
C SER A 220 -7.82 -19.22 -13.07
N THR A 221 -9.06 -19.61 -12.77
CA THR A 221 -10.10 -18.72 -12.22
C THR A 221 -9.60 -17.98 -10.97
N VAL A 222 -8.89 -18.69 -10.09
CA VAL A 222 -8.37 -18.13 -8.83
C VAL A 222 -7.24 -17.12 -9.10
N GLU A 223 -6.32 -17.38 -10.02
CA GLU A 223 -5.25 -16.44 -10.38
C GLU A 223 -5.82 -15.14 -10.96
N ILE A 224 -6.83 -15.23 -11.83
CA ILE A 224 -7.50 -14.04 -12.39
C ILE A 224 -8.24 -13.28 -11.29
N TYR A 225 -8.96 -13.99 -10.42
CA TYR A 225 -9.61 -13.40 -9.25
C TYR A 225 -8.61 -12.66 -8.35
N ASN A 226 -7.48 -13.29 -8.04
CA ASN A 226 -6.40 -12.71 -7.24
C ASN A 226 -5.85 -11.42 -7.87
N LEU A 227 -5.65 -11.40 -9.19
CA LEU A 227 -5.24 -10.20 -9.91
C LEU A 227 -6.30 -9.09 -9.74
N VAL A 228 -7.59 -9.38 -10.01
CA VAL A 228 -8.67 -8.38 -9.93
C VAL A 228 -8.74 -7.77 -8.53
N ARG A 229 -8.81 -8.60 -7.47
CA ARG A 229 -8.89 -8.10 -6.08
C ARG A 229 -7.65 -7.37 -5.60
N ALA A 230 -6.49 -7.65 -6.21
CA ALA A 230 -5.23 -7.01 -5.89
C ALA A 230 -5.10 -5.59 -6.48
N VAL A 231 -5.69 -5.35 -7.66
CA VAL A 231 -5.49 -4.10 -8.40
C VAL A 231 -6.76 -3.27 -8.57
N THR A 232 -7.85 -3.62 -7.88
CA THR A 232 -9.06 -2.79 -7.78
C THR A 232 -8.73 -1.43 -7.13
N HIS A 233 -9.69 -0.53 -7.06
CA HIS A 233 -9.48 0.80 -6.47
C HIS A 233 -8.65 0.76 -5.18
N PRO A 234 -7.72 1.71 -4.98
CA PRO A 234 -7.41 2.92 -5.77
C PRO A 234 -6.40 2.71 -6.92
N TYR A 235 -6.13 1.47 -7.27
CA TYR A 235 -5.24 1.13 -8.39
C TYR A 235 -5.95 1.26 -9.75
N PRO A 236 -5.19 1.21 -10.86
CA PRO A 236 -5.75 1.36 -12.21
C PRO A 236 -6.74 0.29 -12.65
N GLY A 237 -6.87 -0.83 -11.92
CA GLY A 237 -7.77 -1.94 -12.23
C GLY A 237 -7.12 -3.08 -13.03
N ALA A 238 -7.81 -4.23 -13.07
CA ALA A 238 -7.49 -5.31 -13.98
C ALA A 238 -8.20 -5.05 -15.31
N PHE A 239 -7.55 -5.36 -16.43
CA PHE A 239 -8.16 -5.09 -17.72
C PHE A 239 -7.99 -6.23 -18.72
N SER A 240 -9.03 -6.40 -19.56
CA SER A 240 -8.94 -7.27 -20.72
C SER A 240 -8.36 -6.52 -21.92
N PRO A 241 -7.33 -7.08 -22.59
CA PRO A 241 -6.63 -6.37 -23.66
C PRO A 241 -7.44 -6.23 -24.94
N VAL A 242 -8.37 -7.15 -25.22
CA VAL A 242 -9.08 -7.21 -26.50
C VAL A 242 -10.07 -6.06 -26.64
N ARG A 243 -10.83 -5.73 -25.58
CA ARG A 243 -11.84 -4.66 -25.61
C ARG A 243 -11.56 -3.50 -24.69
N LYS A 244 -10.44 -3.51 -23.97
CA LYS A 244 -10.11 -2.53 -22.96
C LYS A 244 -11.19 -2.42 -21.88
N ILE A 245 -11.83 -3.55 -21.55
CA ILE A 245 -12.77 -3.66 -20.44
C ILE A 245 -11.96 -3.58 -19.15
N MET A 246 -12.30 -2.62 -18.30
CA MET A 246 -11.73 -2.52 -16.96
C MET A 246 -12.61 -3.30 -16.00
N ILE A 247 -12.03 -4.25 -15.26
CA ILE A 247 -12.75 -5.11 -14.32
C ILE A 247 -12.33 -4.70 -12.90
N TRP A 248 -13.31 -4.25 -12.12
CA TRP A 248 -13.12 -3.78 -10.75
C TRP A 248 -13.43 -4.85 -9.72
N LYS A 249 -14.47 -5.69 -9.99
CA LYS A 249 -14.84 -6.82 -9.13
C LYS A 249 -15.23 -8.02 -9.97
N ALA A 250 -14.75 -9.15 -9.53
CA ALA A 250 -15.14 -10.45 -10.04
C ALA A 250 -15.06 -11.47 -8.90
N VAL A 251 -15.73 -12.60 -9.08
CA VAL A 251 -15.65 -13.73 -8.13
C VAL A 251 -15.57 -15.05 -8.91
N PRO A 252 -14.82 -16.05 -8.44
CA PRO A 252 -14.93 -17.40 -8.98
C PRO A 252 -16.38 -17.86 -8.91
N PHE A 253 -16.90 -18.37 -10.00
CA PHE A 253 -18.30 -18.74 -10.07
C PHE A 253 -18.50 -20.25 -9.94
N ASP A 254 -18.02 -21.00 -10.91
CA ASP A 254 -18.15 -22.46 -10.90
C ASP A 254 -17.08 -23.14 -11.76
N THR A 255 -16.74 -24.37 -11.41
CA THR A 255 -15.79 -25.21 -12.16
C THR A 255 -16.44 -26.47 -12.77
N LYS A 256 -17.73 -26.73 -12.50
CA LYS A 256 -18.47 -27.92 -12.94
C LYS A 256 -19.50 -27.64 -14.02
N ILE A 257 -20.01 -26.39 -14.08
CA ILE A 257 -20.94 -26.00 -15.17
C ILE A 257 -20.13 -25.92 -16.46
N GLU A 258 -20.46 -26.78 -17.39
CA GLU A 258 -19.70 -26.94 -18.63
C GLU A 258 -20.14 -25.91 -19.71
N TYR A 259 -19.15 -25.25 -20.27
CA TYR A 259 -19.29 -24.32 -21.40
C TYR A 259 -18.37 -24.76 -22.56
N GLY A 260 -18.48 -26.07 -22.96
CA GLY A 260 -17.58 -26.70 -23.94
C GLY A 260 -17.54 -26.03 -25.29
N GLN A 261 -18.64 -25.37 -25.69
CA GLN A 261 -18.75 -24.67 -26.98
C GLN A 261 -18.01 -23.32 -27.04
N TYR A 262 -17.54 -22.79 -25.90
CA TYR A 262 -16.86 -21.51 -25.83
C TYR A 262 -15.36 -21.67 -25.63
N ASN A 263 -14.59 -20.69 -26.08
CA ASN A 263 -13.16 -20.62 -25.86
C ASN A 263 -12.84 -19.82 -24.59
N VAL A 264 -11.65 -20.01 -24.03
CA VAL A 264 -11.14 -19.24 -22.92
C VAL A 264 -11.09 -17.74 -23.24
N GLY A 265 -11.63 -16.91 -22.34
CA GLY A 265 -11.77 -15.47 -22.52
C GLY A 265 -13.03 -15.05 -23.27
N GLU A 266 -13.92 -15.98 -23.62
CA GLU A 266 -15.23 -15.66 -24.18
C GLU A 266 -16.26 -15.48 -23.05
N VAL A 267 -17.20 -14.55 -23.29
CA VAL A 267 -18.38 -14.33 -22.46
C VAL A 267 -19.35 -15.47 -22.71
N VAL A 268 -19.71 -16.23 -21.70
CA VAL A 268 -20.55 -17.42 -21.83
C VAL A 268 -22.00 -17.19 -21.39
N GLU A 269 -22.23 -16.18 -20.54
CA GLU A 269 -23.56 -15.82 -20.06
C GLU A 269 -23.61 -14.33 -19.67
N ILE A 270 -24.77 -13.68 -19.82
CA ILE A 270 -25.04 -12.31 -19.37
C ILE A 270 -26.37 -12.32 -18.62
N PHE A 271 -26.34 -11.81 -17.39
CA PHE A 271 -27.52 -11.75 -16.52
C PHE A 271 -28.28 -10.42 -16.67
N GLU A 272 -29.53 -10.39 -16.22
CA GLU A 272 -30.41 -9.20 -16.31
C GLU A 272 -29.82 -7.98 -15.59
N ASP A 273 -29.08 -8.20 -14.51
CA ASP A 273 -28.36 -7.17 -13.74
C ASP A 273 -27.07 -6.68 -14.44
N LYS A 274 -26.82 -7.12 -15.65
CA LYS A 274 -25.64 -6.83 -16.49
C LYS A 274 -24.33 -7.44 -15.98
N THR A 275 -24.35 -8.28 -14.96
CA THR A 275 -23.20 -9.11 -14.64
C THR A 275 -23.02 -10.18 -15.73
N PHE A 276 -21.81 -10.69 -15.91
CA PHE A 276 -21.56 -11.68 -16.95
C PHE A 276 -20.49 -12.68 -16.52
N LEU A 277 -20.57 -13.88 -17.13
CA LEU A 277 -19.60 -14.94 -16.94
C LEU A 277 -18.58 -14.97 -18.09
N VAL A 278 -17.32 -15.18 -17.73
CA VAL A 278 -16.23 -15.38 -18.67
C VAL A 278 -15.59 -16.74 -18.42
N LYS A 279 -15.35 -17.48 -19.49
CA LYS A 279 -14.65 -18.77 -19.42
C LYS A 279 -13.17 -18.55 -19.14
N THR A 280 -12.67 -19.27 -18.15
CA THR A 280 -11.24 -19.31 -17.74
C THR A 280 -10.64 -20.68 -18.10
N ALA A 281 -9.39 -20.92 -17.74
CA ALA A 281 -8.74 -22.20 -18.05
C ALA A 281 -9.40 -23.41 -17.36
N ASP A 282 -9.94 -23.22 -16.14
CA ASP A 282 -10.42 -24.29 -15.27
C ASP A 282 -11.85 -24.09 -14.74
N GLY A 283 -12.57 -23.07 -15.25
CA GLY A 283 -13.94 -22.79 -14.81
C GLY A 283 -14.47 -21.49 -15.38
N THR A 284 -15.23 -20.76 -14.57
CA THR A 284 -15.83 -19.48 -14.94
C THR A 284 -15.63 -18.41 -13.87
N LEU A 285 -15.49 -17.18 -14.32
CA LEU A 285 -15.38 -15.99 -13.48
C LEU A 285 -16.61 -15.10 -13.68
N LEU A 286 -17.34 -14.79 -12.61
CA LEU A 286 -18.45 -13.84 -12.64
C LEU A 286 -17.89 -12.43 -12.46
N VAL A 287 -18.04 -11.58 -13.48
CA VAL A 287 -17.70 -10.15 -13.44
C VAL A 287 -18.90 -9.37 -12.92
N THR A 288 -18.73 -8.67 -11.81
CA THR A 288 -19.83 -7.98 -11.13
C THR A 288 -19.71 -6.45 -11.17
N GLU A 289 -18.51 -5.90 -11.38
CA GLU A 289 -18.30 -4.47 -11.53
C GLU A 289 -17.21 -4.20 -12.57
N TYR A 290 -17.55 -3.42 -13.60
CA TYR A 290 -16.66 -3.17 -14.72
C TYR A 290 -17.00 -1.88 -15.46
N ASP A 291 -16.02 -1.33 -16.19
CA ASP A 291 -16.22 -0.26 -17.16
C ASP A 291 -15.99 -0.79 -18.57
N CYS A 292 -16.97 -0.62 -19.44
CA CYS A 292 -16.88 -0.93 -20.85
C CYS A 292 -17.58 0.14 -21.68
N LYS A 293 -16.94 0.57 -22.79
CA LYS A 293 -17.52 1.56 -23.71
C LYS A 293 -18.48 0.98 -24.74
N THR A 294 -18.48 -0.33 -24.88
CA THR A 294 -19.28 -1.05 -25.90
C THR A 294 -20.16 -2.09 -25.20
N VAL A 295 -21.25 -2.46 -25.88
CA VAL A 295 -22.11 -3.55 -25.39
C VAL A 295 -21.34 -4.86 -25.46
N ILE A 296 -21.46 -5.65 -24.42
CA ILE A 296 -20.87 -7.00 -24.31
C ILE A 296 -21.93 -7.99 -24.78
N SER A 297 -21.54 -9.01 -25.55
CA SER A 297 -22.41 -10.05 -26.08
C SER A 297 -21.89 -11.45 -25.74
N VAL A 298 -22.80 -12.42 -25.60
CA VAL A 298 -22.44 -13.83 -25.42
C VAL A 298 -21.68 -14.34 -26.67
N GLY A 299 -20.66 -15.17 -26.45
CA GLY A 299 -19.77 -15.67 -27.51
C GLY A 299 -18.64 -14.70 -27.87
N GLU A 300 -18.61 -13.53 -27.28
CA GLU A 300 -17.63 -12.52 -27.58
C GLU A 300 -16.35 -12.71 -26.73
N LYS A 301 -15.20 -12.62 -27.39
CA LYS A 301 -13.90 -12.63 -26.73
C LYS A 301 -13.60 -11.25 -26.16
N ILE A 302 -13.27 -11.21 -24.91
CA ILE A 302 -12.91 -9.97 -24.22
C ILE A 302 -11.45 -9.96 -23.80
#